data_5bcad7b9fca27fd599d2162477907c2b
#
_entry.id   5bcad7b9fca27fd599d2162477907c2b
#
_cell.length_a   1.000
_cell.length_b   1.000
_cell.length_c   1.000
_cell.angle_alpha   90.00
_cell.angle_beta   90.00
_cell.angle_gamma   90.00
#
_symmetry.space_group_name_H-M   'P 1'
#
loop_
_entity.id
_entity.type
_entity.pdbx_description
1 polymer ?
#
loop_
_entity_poly.entity_id
_entity_poly.type
_entity_poly.pdbx_seq_one_letter_code
_entity_poly.pdbx_strand_id
1 'polypeptide(L)'
;MASHQILNEKVIDYSLYLVTGRDLLPPGKSYLESLEQSLKGGVKIVQIREKSVDTAEFLKVARESQILCKKYKVPILINDRIDIALAMHADGVHLGQTDMPVSIARGLLPKGSIIGVSCNNVDEIKAAIKDRVDYVGIGAVWGTKTKELTSPIVSVRGVGEMLNHLNGTHIKAVAIGGIKATNLLRTLHGSVSTSGRALDGIAVVSDIVGSKDPLDASRRLCDIFREFRNALPTSVASHHPYTPDYIKASASRLLEDLKLINPLVQQITNIVVANQSANATLALGASPIMASAPEEMEDLSHVIGSLLVNFGTIKDKEGMLVGGHHANLNKKPVIFDPVGVGATRFRRAAADELLNTWQASVIKGNAGELAALAKSDEVKAKGVDSVGTGFADPGRFVKQLALTERCVVVMTGPTDWISDGVTVVRLDNGNKLLADITGSGCMVGTCVAVFCAAAASSAVQRFEGKLVSGDMLCGAVAGVLALTIASELAAARSDVRGTGTFLPALIDELYNLTAAKIQQYAKIEVVG
;
A
#
# COMPACT_ATOMS: atom_id res chain seq x y z
N MET A 1 -12.26 41.51 -33.94
CA MET A 1 -12.08 41.23 -32.50
C MET A 1 -13.03 40.09 -32.17
N ALA A 2 -12.52 38.87 -32.16
CA ALA A 2 -13.30 37.67 -31.80
C ALA A 2 -13.00 37.40 -30.33
N SER A 3 -13.98 37.64 -29.48
CA SER A 3 -13.97 37.29 -28.07
C SER A 3 -13.92 35.78 -27.94
N HIS A 4 -12.81 35.23 -27.49
CA HIS A 4 -12.72 33.85 -27.02
C HIS A 4 -13.63 33.73 -25.78
N GLN A 5 -14.83 33.23 -25.95
CA GLN A 5 -15.58 32.67 -24.84
C GLN A 5 -14.80 31.44 -24.34
N ILE A 6 -14.13 31.59 -23.22
CA ILE A 6 -13.64 30.48 -22.41
C ILE A 6 -14.92 29.79 -21.92
N LEU A 7 -15.29 28.68 -22.57
CA LEU A 7 -16.27 27.75 -22.05
C LEU A 7 -15.73 27.27 -20.70
N ASN A 8 -16.43 27.63 -19.61
CA ASN A 8 -16.21 27.05 -18.29
C ASN A 8 -16.41 25.53 -18.42
N GLU A 9 -15.36 24.78 -18.68
CA GLU A 9 -15.40 23.33 -18.60
C GLU A 9 -15.78 22.98 -17.16
N LYS A 10 -16.96 22.36 -17.02
CA LYS A 10 -17.47 21.92 -15.72
C LYS A 10 -16.49 20.88 -15.16
N VAL A 11 -15.68 21.28 -14.18
CA VAL A 11 -14.74 20.37 -13.53
C VAL A 11 -15.54 19.27 -12.83
N ILE A 12 -15.39 18.02 -13.31
CA ILE A 12 -16.04 16.85 -12.73
C ILE A 12 -15.21 16.32 -11.57
N ASP A 13 -15.86 16.14 -10.42
CA ASP A 13 -15.27 15.53 -9.22
C ASP A 13 -15.51 14.01 -9.26
N TYR A 14 -14.45 13.23 -9.41
CA TYR A 14 -14.48 11.76 -9.48
C TYR A 14 -14.26 11.10 -8.12
N SER A 15 -14.10 11.83 -7.03
CA SER A 15 -13.64 11.32 -5.72
C SER A 15 -14.45 10.14 -5.19
N LEU A 16 -15.78 10.21 -5.25
CA LEU A 16 -16.68 9.08 -4.92
C LEU A 16 -17.73 8.89 -6.01
N TYR A 17 -17.63 7.79 -6.70
CA TYR A 17 -18.46 7.41 -7.83
C TYR A 17 -19.35 6.23 -7.45
N LEU A 18 -20.67 6.42 -7.40
CA LEU A 18 -21.64 5.36 -7.16
C LEU A 18 -22.03 4.68 -8.46
N VAL A 19 -21.85 3.36 -8.54
CA VAL A 19 -22.49 2.53 -9.58
C VAL A 19 -23.68 1.83 -8.94
N THR A 20 -24.89 1.96 -9.55
CA THR A 20 -26.10 1.37 -8.98
C THR A 20 -26.17 -0.14 -9.19
N GLY A 21 -26.94 -0.82 -8.35
CA GLY A 21 -27.19 -2.26 -8.38
C GLY A 21 -28.40 -2.56 -7.51
N ARG A 22 -29.61 -2.37 -8.06
CA ARG A 22 -30.88 -2.50 -7.31
C ARG A 22 -31.10 -3.87 -6.67
N ASP A 23 -30.50 -4.90 -7.27
CA ASP A 23 -30.48 -6.27 -6.78
C ASP A 23 -29.71 -6.46 -5.45
N LEU A 24 -28.88 -5.49 -5.08
CA LEU A 24 -28.08 -5.52 -3.85
C LEU A 24 -28.75 -4.76 -2.68
N LEU A 25 -29.91 -4.15 -2.90
CA LEU A 25 -30.58 -3.40 -1.85
C LEU A 25 -31.00 -4.30 -0.68
N PRO A 26 -30.84 -3.85 0.56
CA PRO A 26 -31.40 -4.55 1.71
C PRO A 26 -32.92 -4.72 1.60
N PRO A 27 -33.47 -5.83 2.12
CA PRO A 27 -34.93 -6.07 2.10
C PRO A 27 -35.71 -4.86 2.65
N GLY A 28 -36.75 -4.44 1.89
CA GLY A 28 -37.63 -3.33 2.27
C GLY A 28 -37.06 -1.92 2.07
N LYS A 29 -35.85 -1.77 1.56
CA LYS A 29 -35.26 -0.46 1.28
C LYS A 29 -35.64 0.04 -0.11
N SER A 30 -36.14 1.28 -0.19
CA SER A 30 -36.42 1.93 -1.46
C SER A 30 -35.13 2.31 -2.20
N TYR A 31 -35.10 2.05 -3.51
CA TYR A 31 -33.97 2.44 -4.36
C TYR A 31 -33.71 3.95 -4.35
N LEU A 32 -34.77 4.75 -4.57
CA LEU A 32 -34.65 6.22 -4.63
C LEU A 32 -34.26 6.81 -3.26
N GLU A 33 -34.74 6.24 -2.16
CA GLU A 33 -34.32 6.63 -0.82
C GLU A 33 -32.82 6.31 -0.59
N SER A 34 -32.38 5.11 -0.98
CA SER A 34 -30.97 4.72 -0.90
C SER A 34 -30.08 5.64 -1.73
N LEU A 35 -30.49 5.97 -2.96
CA LEU A 35 -29.79 6.90 -3.83
C LEU A 35 -29.71 8.32 -3.21
N GLU A 36 -30.83 8.84 -2.69
CA GLU A 36 -30.83 10.17 -2.05
C GLU A 36 -29.93 10.20 -0.82
N GLN A 37 -29.95 9.17 0.03
CA GLN A 37 -29.04 9.04 1.17
C GLN A 37 -27.58 9.02 0.73
N SER A 38 -27.26 8.31 -0.35
CA SER A 38 -25.89 8.25 -0.92
C SER A 38 -25.43 9.62 -1.42
N LEU A 39 -26.29 10.35 -2.10
CA LEU A 39 -26.03 11.72 -2.57
C LEU A 39 -25.78 12.68 -1.40
N LYS A 40 -26.58 12.61 -0.34
CA LYS A 40 -26.38 13.36 0.91
C LYS A 40 -25.07 12.98 1.62
N GLY A 41 -24.64 11.72 1.49
CA GLY A 41 -23.37 11.19 2.02
C GLY A 41 -22.13 11.64 1.27
N GLY A 42 -22.29 12.29 0.10
CA GLY A 42 -21.16 12.90 -0.61
C GLY A 42 -20.79 12.26 -1.95
N VAL A 43 -21.62 11.37 -2.50
CA VAL A 43 -21.43 10.83 -3.86
C VAL A 43 -21.33 11.99 -4.86
N LYS A 44 -20.38 11.91 -5.79
CA LYS A 44 -20.02 12.96 -6.77
C LYS A 44 -20.39 12.61 -8.21
N ILE A 45 -20.51 11.33 -8.52
CA ILE A 45 -20.97 10.81 -9.82
C ILE A 45 -21.87 9.62 -9.55
N VAL A 46 -22.92 9.46 -10.36
CA VAL A 46 -23.81 8.30 -10.33
C VAL A 46 -23.84 7.65 -11.71
N GLN A 47 -23.59 6.35 -11.77
CA GLN A 47 -23.79 5.52 -12.97
C GLN A 47 -24.99 4.62 -12.75
N ILE A 48 -26.00 4.75 -13.59
CA ILE A 48 -27.16 3.87 -13.61
C ILE A 48 -26.82 2.61 -14.40
N ARG A 49 -26.80 1.48 -13.69
CA ARG A 49 -26.45 0.18 -14.27
C ARG A 49 -27.59 -0.81 -14.04
N GLU A 50 -28.29 -1.14 -15.12
CA GLU A 50 -29.36 -2.12 -15.17
C GLU A 50 -29.02 -3.17 -16.24
N LYS A 51 -28.85 -4.42 -15.85
CA LYS A 51 -28.41 -5.50 -16.77
C LYS A 51 -29.53 -6.46 -17.16
N SER A 52 -30.60 -6.53 -16.37
CA SER A 52 -31.60 -7.58 -16.47
C SER A 52 -33.02 -7.04 -16.69
N VAL A 53 -33.17 -5.75 -17.00
CA VAL A 53 -34.46 -5.10 -17.24
C VAL A 53 -34.66 -4.70 -18.71
N ASP A 54 -35.90 -4.54 -19.13
CA ASP A 54 -36.20 -4.02 -20.46
C ASP A 54 -35.90 -2.51 -20.58
N THR A 55 -35.92 -2.01 -21.81
CA THR A 55 -35.59 -0.61 -22.13
C THR A 55 -36.54 0.38 -21.45
N ALA A 56 -37.82 0.06 -21.34
CA ALA A 56 -38.80 0.95 -20.74
C ALA A 56 -38.57 1.13 -19.23
N GLU A 57 -38.32 0.03 -18.50
CA GLU A 57 -38.01 0.05 -17.09
C GLU A 57 -36.65 0.73 -16.83
N PHE A 58 -35.63 0.44 -17.65
CA PHE A 58 -34.31 1.13 -17.51
C PHE A 58 -34.50 2.65 -17.66
N LEU A 59 -35.19 3.10 -18.71
CA LEU A 59 -35.41 4.52 -18.95
C LEU A 59 -36.19 5.19 -17.81
N LYS A 60 -37.19 4.50 -17.23
CA LYS A 60 -37.94 4.98 -16.08
C LYS A 60 -37.03 5.19 -14.87
N VAL A 61 -36.30 4.16 -14.47
CA VAL A 61 -35.36 4.22 -13.33
C VAL A 61 -34.32 5.32 -13.53
N ALA A 62 -33.77 5.42 -14.74
CA ALA A 62 -32.75 6.42 -15.05
C ALA A 62 -33.30 7.86 -14.95
N ARG A 63 -34.53 8.12 -15.41
CA ARG A 63 -35.21 9.43 -15.30
C ARG A 63 -35.53 9.79 -13.85
N GLU A 64 -36.03 8.85 -13.05
CA GLU A 64 -36.32 9.07 -11.63
C GLU A 64 -34.99 9.38 -10.87
N SER A 65 -33.92 8.66 -11.16
CA SER A 65 -32.58 8.92 -10.61
C SER A 65 -32.04 10.29 -11.03
N GLN A 66 -32.27 10.70 -12.29
CA GLN A 66 -31.83 12.00 -12.81
C GLN A 66 -32.46 13.18 -12.04
N ILE A 67 -33.69 13.06 -11.60
CA ILE A 67 -34.35 14.10 -10.79
C ILE A 67 -33.59 14.33 -9.50
N LEU A 68 -33.21 13.26 -8.81
CA LEU A 68 -32.39 13.34 -7.58
C LEU A 68 -30.99 13.86 -7.87
N CYS A 69 -30.31 13.33 -8.88
CA CYS A 69 -28.97 13.78 -9.25
C CYS A 69 -28.92 15.28 -9.58
N LYS A 70 -29.93 15.79 -10.30
CA LYS A 70 -30.07 17.24 -10.57
C LYS A 70 -30.27 18.07 -9.30
N LYS A 71 -31.08 17.59 -8.35
CA LYS A 71 -31.30 18.25 -7.05
C LYS A 71 -29.99 18.44 -6.28
N TYR A 72 -29.11 17.45 -6.34
CA TYR A 72 -27.78 17.49 -5.67
C TYR A 72 -26.64 17.98 -6.58
N LYS A 73 -26.93 18.37 -7.83
CA LYS A 73 -25.94 18.83 -8.84
C LYS A 73 -24.87 17.78 -9.14
N VAL A 74 -25.21 16.50 -9.07
CA VAL A 74 -24.32 15.36 -9.34
C VAL A 74 -24.55 14.88 -10.76
N PRO A 75 -23.51 14.71 -11.60
CA PRO A 75 -23.65 14.18 -12.95
C PRO A 75 -24.11 12.72 -12.94
N ILE A 76 -24.91 12.37 -13.96
CA ILE A 76 -25.47 11.04 -14.15
C ILE A 76 -24.94 10.43 -15.45
N LEU A 77 -24.38 9.22 -15.35
CA LEU A 77 -23.89 8.45 -16.48
C LEU A 77 -24.76 7.18 -16.67
N ILE A 78 -24.87 6.72 -17.90
CA ILE A 78 -25.57 5.49 -18.23
C ILE A 78 -24.56 4.40 -18.59
N ASN A 79 -24.73 3.24 -18.00
CA ASN A 79 -23.90 2.07 -18.29
C ASN A 79 -24.33 1.44 -19.63
N ASP A 80 -23.39 1.24 -20.57
CA ASP A 80 -23.50 0.56 -21.88
C ASP A 80 -24.49 1.19 -22.89
N ARG A 81 -25.67 1.59 -22.46
CA ARG A 81 -26.84 1.94 -23.27
C ARG A 81 -26.82 3.40 -23.74
N ILE A 82 -26.23 3.66 -24.91
CA ILE A 82 -26.16 5.00 -25.51
C ILE A 82 -27.57 5.52 -25.90
N ASP A 83 -28.47 4.67 -26.34
CA ASP A 83 -29.86 5.00 -26.63
C ASP A 83 -30.58 5.56 -25.40
N ILE A 84 -30.40 4.97 -24.23
CA ILE A 84 -30.97 5.47 -22.98
C ILE A 84 -30.31 6.82 -22.59
N ALA A 85 -29.00 6.94 -22.74
CA ALA A 85 -28.30 8.19 -22.46
C ALA A 85 -28.79 9.35 -23.30
N LEU A 86 -29.01 9.12 -24.59
CA LEU A 86 -29.59 10.08 -25.53
C LEU A 86 -31.05 10.43 -25.19
N ALA A 87 -31.88 9.41 -24.90
CA ALA A 87 -33.32 9.59 -24.64
C ALA A 87 -33.61 10.41 -23.36
N MET A 88 -32.67 10.47 -22.41
CA MET A 88 -32.82 11.22 -21.17
C MET A 88 -31.88 12.43 -21.04
N HIS A 89 -31.07 12.69 -22.06
CA HIS A 89 -30.00 13.72 -22.00
C HIS A 89 -29.09 13.56 -20.76
N ALA A 90 -28.54 12.36 -20.60
CA ALA A 90 -27.57 12.09 -19.54
C ALA A 90 -26.27 12.88 -19.73
N ASP A 91 -25.51 13.10 -18.65
CA ASP A 91 -24.21 13.79 -18.74
C ASP A 91 -23.15 12.96 -19.49
N GLY A 92 -23.37 11.63 -19.67
CA GLY A 92 -22.48 10.76 -20.42
C GLY A 92 -22.76 9.27 -20.26
N VAL A 93 -21.77 8.48 -20.62
CA VAL A 93 -21.85 7.00 -20.62
C VAL A 93 -20.58 6.37 -20.02
N HIS A 94 -20.74 5.14 -19.53
CA HIS A 94 -19.62 4.26 -19.21
C HIS A 94 -19.71 2.99 -20.06
N LEU A 95 -18.62 2.64 -20.76
CA LEU A 95 -18.55 1.55 -21.72
C LEU A 95 -17.58 0.46 -21.26
N GLY A 96 -17.94 -0.79 -21.45
CA GLY A 96 -17.04 -1.93 -21.33
C GLY A 96 -16.33 -2.24 -22.64
N GLN A 97 -15.44 -3.22 -22.61
CA GLN A 97 -14.61 -3.62 -23.78
C GLN A 97 -15.42 -4.29 -24.91
N THR A 98 -16.61 -4.80 -24.59
CA THR A 98 -17.50 -5.48 -25.55
C THR A 98 -18.70 -4.63 -25.96
N ASP A 99 -18.79 -3.39 -25.43
CA ASP A 99 -19.87 -2.45 -25.76
C ASP A 99 -19.54 -1.65 -27.04
N MET A 100 -20.34 -0.63 -27.32
CA MET A 100 -20.12 0.22 -28.49
C MET A 100 -18.73 0.87 -28.47
N PRO A 101 -17.92 0.79 -29.55
CA PRO A 101 -16.62 1.45 -29.61
C PRO A 101 -16.70 2.95 -29.31
N VAL A 102 -15.73 3.47 -28.55
CA VAL A 102 -15.69 4.89 -28.11
C VAL A 102 -15.79 5.86 -29.27
N SER A 103 -15.14 5.58 -30.41
CA SER A 103 -15.18 6.43 -31.60
C SER A 103 -16.58 6.59 -32.17
N ILE A 104 -17.38 5.52 -32.16
CA ILE A 104 -18.79 5.55 -32.60
C ILE A 104 -19.64 6.27 -31.56
N ALA A 105 -19.46 5.94 -30.29
CA ALA A 105 -20.18 6.58 -29.18
C ALA A 105 -19.96 8.10 -29.17
N ARG A 106 -18.73 8.56 -29.38
CA ARG A 106 -18.36 9.99 -29.43
C ARG A 106 -19.07 10.72 -30.58
N GLY A 107 -19.31 10.03 -31.72
CA GLY A 107 -20.05 10.57 -32.85
C GLY A 107 -21.58 10.69 -32.64
N LEU A 108 -22.14 9.84 -31.78
CA LEU A 108 -23.58 9.81 -31.49
C LEU A 108 -23.98 10.73 -30.33
N LEU A 109 -23.09 10.85 -29.33
CA LEU A 109 -23.36 11.63 -28.12
C LEU A 109 -23.20 13.14 -28.37
N PRO A 110 -23.94 13.99 -27.64
CA PRO A 110 -23.73 15.43 -27.66
C PRO A 110 -22.29 15.83 -27.35
N LYS A 111 -21.80 16.90 -27.97
CA LYS A 111 -20.48 17.43 -27.70
C LYS A 111 -20.34 17.78 -26.22
N GLY A 112 -19.26 17.31 -25.58
CA GLY A 112 -19.02 17.49 -24.14
C GLY A 112 -19.60 16.42 -23.25
N SER A 113 -20.25 15.36 -23.82
CA SER A 113 -20.65 14.19 -23.04
C SER A 113 -19.44 13.46 -22.49
N ILE A 114 -19.53 13.03 -21.23
CA ILE A 114 -18.49 12.24 -20.53
C ILE A 114 -18.50 10.81 -21.09
N ILE A 115 -17.36 10.31 -21.54
CA ILE A 115 -17.18 8.90 -21.90
C ILE A 115 -16.12 8.27 -21.01
N GLY A 116 -16.52 7.30 -20.20
CA GLY A 116 -15.63 6.47 -19.42
C GLY A 116 -15.54 5.06 -19.99
N VAL A 117 -14.40 4.40 -19.76
CA VAL A 117 -14.17 3.03 -20.22
C VAL A 117 -13.58 2.17 -19.10
N SER A 118 -14.10 0.93 -18.97
CA SER A 118 -13.50 -0.09 -18.10
C SER A 118 -12.15 -0.56 -18.67
N CYS A 119 -11.09 -0.59 -17.83
CA CYS A 119 -9.78 -1.11 -18.21
C CYS A 119 -9.29 -2.13 -17.18
N ASN A 120 -8.89 -3.32 -17.66
CA ASN A 120 -8.45 -4.45 -16.83
C ASN A 120 -6.94 -4.73 -16.99
N ASN A 121 -6.29 -4.11 -17.95
CA ASN A 121 -4.87 -4.30 -18.27
C ASN A 121 -4.28 -3.05 -18.95
N VAL A 122 -2.96 -3.07 -19.14
CA VAL A 122 -2.20 -1.97 -19.74
C VAL A 122 -2.57 -1.71 -21.20
N ASP A 123 -2.90 -2.73 -21.97
CA ASP A 123 -3.23 -2.55 -23.40
C ASP A 123 -4.58 -1.84 -23.57
N GLU A 124 -5.54 -2.11 -22.68
CA GLU A 124 -6.82 -1.39 -22.64
C GLU A 124 -6.64 0.08 -22.22
N ILE A 125 -5.67 0.39 -21.31
CA ILE A 125 -5.28 1.77 -21.00
C ILE A 125 -4.74 2.48 -22.23
N LYS A 126 -3.83 1.84 -22.98
CA LYS A 126 -3.27 2.43 -24.22
C LYS A 126 -4.34 2.69 -25.26
N ALA A 127 -5.33 1.78 -25.41
CA ALA A 127 -6.47 1.99 -26.28
C ALA A 127 -7.33 3.18 -25.83
N ALA A 128 -7.64 3.27 -24.54
CA ALA A 128 -8.40 4.39 -23.95
C ALA A 128 -7.71 5.75 -24.17
N ILE A 129 -6.38 5.79 -24.09
CA ILE A 129 -5.59 6.99 -24.40
C ILE A 129 -5.75 7.39 -25.86
N LYS A 130 -5.64 6.42 -26.78
CA LYS A 130 -5.82 6.65 -28.23
C LYS A 130 -7.21 7.18 -28.54
N ASP A 131 -8.23 6.65 -27.89
CA ASP A 131 -9.64 7.01 -28.07
C ASP A 131 -10.02 8.31 -27.33
N ARG A 132 -9.10 8.90 -26.57
CA ARG A 132 -9.27 10.16 -25.84
C ARG A 132 -10.52 10.14 -24.95
N VAL A 133 -10.66 9.10 -24.13
CA VAL A 133 -11.75 9.00 -23.15
C VAL A 133 -11.58 10.06 -22.06
N ASP A 134 -12.66 10.39 -21.36
CA ASP A 134 -12.60 11.37 -20.27
C ASP A 134 -12.07 10.75 -18.98
N TYR A 135 -12.41 9.46 -18.75
CA TYR A 135 -11.87 8.71 -17.62
C TYR A 135 -11.82 7.21 -17.90
N VAL A 136 -11.01 6.52 -17.12
CA VAL A 136 -10.92 5.06 -17.09
C VAL A 136 -11.35 4.51 -15.73
N GLY A 137 -12.12 3.43 -15.74
CA GLY A 137 -12.45 2.62 -14.57
C GLY A 137 -11.51 1.42 -14.49
N ILE A 138 -10.54 1.44 -13.59
CA ILE A 138 -9.51 0.39 -13.47
C ILE A 138 -9.95 -0.65 -12.46
N GLY A 139 -10.09 -1.90 -12.86
CA GLY A 139 -10.46 -3.00 -11.96
C GLY A 139 -10.71 -4.32 -12.67
N ALA A 140 -11.12 -5.37 -11.92
CA ALA A 140 -11.43 -5.34 -10.49
C ALA A 140 -10.16 -5.29 -9.64
N VAL A 141 -10.14 -4.39 -8.64
CA VAL A 141 -8.99 -4.27 -7.72
C VAL A 141 -8.99 -5.40 -6.70
N TRP A 142 -10.16 -5.76 -6.19
CA TRP A 142 -10.39 -6.85 -5.25
C TRP A 142 -11.43 -7.82 -5.78
N GLY A 143 -11.49 -9.01 -5.19
CA GLY A 143 -12.56 -9.97 -5.48
C GLY A 143 -13.94 -9.36 -5.22
N THR A 144 -14.89 -9.60 -6.12
CA THR A 144 -16.26 -9.07 -6.02
C THR A 144 -17.29 -10.10 -6.46
N LYS A 145 -18.47 -10.05 -5.83
CA LYS A 145 -19.65 -10.84 -6.23
C LYS A 145 -20.66 -10.03 -7.04
N THR A 146 -20.43 -8.72 -7.20
CA THR A 146 -21.35 -7.80 -7.88
C THR A 146 -21.36 -7.98 -9.41
N LYS A 147 -20.28 -8.51 -9.97
CA LYS A 147 -20.13 -8.82 -11.39
C LYS A 147 -19.28 -10.09 -11.50
N GLU A 148 -19.66 -10.99 -12.42
CA GLU A 148 -18.79 -12.09 -12.80
C GLU A 148 -17.51 -11.54 -13.43
N LEU A 149 -16.36 -11.97 -12.90
CA LEU A 149 -15.06 -11.49 -13.37
C LEU A 149 -14.64 -12.32 -14.60
N THR A 150 -14.55 -11.68 -15.74
CA THR A 150 -14.05 -12.26 -17.00
C THR A 150 -12.55 -12.05 -17.20
N SER A 151 -11.92 -11.25 -16.35
CA SER A 151 -10.50 -10.94 -16.36
C SER A 151 -9.89 -11.18 -14.97
N PRO A 152 -8.58 -11.45 -14.87
CA PRO A 152 -7.90 -11.56 -13.59
C PRO A 152 -8.06 -10.30 -12.72
N ILE A 153 -7.98 -10.46 -11.40
CA ILE A 153 -7.96 -9.33 -10.47
C ILE A 153 -6.70 -8.50 -10.74
N VAL A 154 -6.88 -7.21 -10.97
CA VAL A 154 -5.79 -6.26 -11.26
C VAL A 154 -4.92 -6.05 -10.03
N SER A 155 -5.53 -6.07 -8.85
CA SER A 155 -4.91 -5.74 -7.55
C SER A 155 -4.40 -4.29 -7.45
N VAL A 156 -4.01 -3.88 -6.25
CA VAL A 156 -3.56 -2.49 -6.01
C VAL A 156 -2.23 -2.17 -6.70
N ARG A 157 -1.30 -3.14 -6.77
CA ARG A 157 -0.01 -2.96 -7.45
C ARG A 157 -0.20 -2.85 -8.96
N GLY A 158 -1.08 -3.66 -9.54
CA GLY A 158 -1.44 -3.58 -10.97
C GLY A 158 -2.11 -2.25 -11.33
N VAL A 159 -2.96 -1.68 -10.45
CA VAL A 159 -3.50 -0.33 -10.66
C VAL A 159 -2.37 0.71 -10.70
N GLY A 160 -1.38 0.63 -9.79
CA GLY A 160 -0.21 1.51 -9.79
C GLY A 160 0.58 1.43 -11.10
N GLU A 161 0.76 0.23 -11.64
CA GLU A 161 1.40 0.01 -12.95
C GLU A 161 0.60 0.66 -14.10
N MET A 162 -0.72 0.45 -14.13
CA MET A 162 -1.60 1.05 -15.15
C MET A 162 -1.59 2.58 -15.08
N LEU A 163 -1.50 3.18 -13.89
CA LEU A 163 -1.39 4.62 -13.71
C LEU A 163 -0.10 5.21 -14.29
N ASN A 164 1.01 4.45 -14.36
CA ASN A 164 2.23 4.90 -15.01
C ASN A 164 1.99 5.27 -16.48
N HIS A 165 1.14 4.52 -17.19
CA HIS A 165 0.83 4.77 -18.60
C HIS A 165 -0.08 5.99 -18.81
N LEU A 166 -0.79 6.43 -17.78
CA LEU A 166 -1.65 7.63 -17.83
C LEU A 166 -0.87 8.92 -17.52
N ASN A 167 0.40 8.84 -17.13
CA ASN A 167 1.21 10.04 -16.86
C ASN A 167 1.24 10.98 -18.06
N GLY A 168 1.11 12.29 -17.80
CA GLY A 168 1.07 13.32 -18.85
C GLY A 168 -0.24 13.38 -19.64
N THR A 169 -1.26 12.56 -19.32
CA THR A 169 -2.59 12.64 -19.92
C THR A 169 -3.56 13.40 -19.00
N HIS A 170 -4.66 13.89 -19.57
CA HIS A 170 -5.77 14.52 -18.83
C HIS A 170 -6.83 13.49 -18.38
N ILE A 171 -6.69 12.22 -18.80
CA ILE A 171 -7.64 11.16 -18.53
C ILE A 171 -7.68 10.89 -17.03
N LYS A 172 -8.87 10.91 -16.44
CA LYS A 172 -9.09 10.62 -15.03
C LYS A 172 -9.05 9.12 -14.77
N ALA A 173 -8.59 8.72 -13.60
CA ALA A 173 -8.49 7.31 -13.22
C ALA A 173 -9.30 7.04 -11.95
N VAL A 174 -10.23 6.10 -12.05
CA VAL A 174 -11.10 5.66 -10.95
C VAL A 174 -10.89 4.17 -10.73
N ALA A 175 -10.61 3.75 -9.51
CA ALA A 175 -10.51 2.34 -9.18
C ALA A 175 -11.89 1.74 -8.88
N ILE A 176 -12.12 0.49 -9.30
CA ILE A 176 -13.39 -0.21 -9.10
C ILE A 176 -13.17 -1.71 -8.80
N GLY A 177 -14.15 -2.34 -8.15
CA GLY A 177 -14.22 -3.78 -7.90
C GLY A 177 -13.78 -4.14 -6.50
N GLY A 178 -14.74 -4.58 -5.67
CA GLY A 178 -14.54 -5.04 -4.31
C GLY A 178 -14.03 -3.99 -3.31
N ILE A 179 -14.11 -2.70 -3.65
CA ILE A 179 -13.69 -1.60 -2.78
C ILE A 179 -14.71 -1.41 -1.66
N LYS A 180 -14.21 -1.35 -0.43
CA LYS A 180 -14.96 -1.14 0.81
C LYS A 180 -14.21 -0.16 1.71
N ALA A 181 -14.88 0.41 2.71
CA ALA A 181 -14.25 1.28 3.70
C ALA A 181 -13.05 0.59 4.39
N THR A 182 -13.11 -0.72 4.61
CA THR A 182 -12.05 -1.52 5.26
C THR A 182 -10.80 -1.74 4.41
N ASN A 183 -10.87 -1.61 3.08
CA ASN A 183 -9.71 -1.78 2.19
C ASN A 183 -9.38 -0.51 1.39
N LEU A 184 -10.18 0.55 1.53
CA LEU A 184 -10.02 1.76 0.72
C LEU A 184 -8.66 2.44 0.93
N LEU A 185 -8.24 2.61 2.18
CA LEU A 185 -6.97 3.31 2.46
C LEU A 185 -5.78 2.52 1.87
N ARG A 186 -5.82 1.18 1.97
CA ARG A 186 -4.84 0.30 1.30
C ARG A 186 -4.89 0.45 -0.22
N THR A 187 -6.10 0.49 -0.80
CA THR A 187 -6.29 0.70 -2.24
C THR A 187 -5.64 1.99 -2.69
N LEU A 188 -5.92 3.10 -2.01
CA LEU A 188 -5.39 4.42 -2.35
C LEU A 188 -3.87 4.50 -2.23
N HIS A 189 -3.29 3.93 -1.17
CA HIS A 189 -1.84 3.92 -0.96
C HIS A 189 -1.11 3.04 -1.97
N GLY A 190 -1.65 1.88 -2.31
CA GLY A 190 -1.01 0.95 -3.25
C GLY A 190 -1.20 1.33 -4.72
N SER A 191 -2.27 2.05 -5.02
CA SER A 191 -2.62 2.46 -6.38
C SER A 191 -2.05 3.84 -6.71
N VAL A 192 -0.72 3.95 -6.67
CA VAL A 192 0.01 5.18 -7.05
C VAL A 192 1.14 4.80 -7.99
N SER A 193 1.33 5.57 -9.05
CA SER A 193 2.42 5.36 -10.01
C SER A 193 3.79 5.67 -9.39
N THR A 194 4.86 5.19 -10.01
CA THR A 194 6.24 5.51 -9.60
C THR A 194 6.59 7.00 -9.73
N SER A 195 5.83 7.76 -10.52
CA SER A 195 5.93 9.22 -10.63
C SER A 195 5.03 9.99 -9.64
N GLY A 196 4.33 9.30 -8.76
CA GLY A 196 3.46 9.91 -7.75
C GLY A 196 2.02 10.18 -8.22
N ARG A 197 1.61 9.77 -9.43
CA ARG A 197 0.22 9.90 -9.87
C ARG A 197 -0.68 8.98 -9.06
N ALA A 198 -1.61 9.56 -8.31
CA ALA A 198 -2.64 8.85 -7.55
C ALA A 198 -3.96 8.76 -8.35
N LEU A 199 -4.87 7.92 -7.86
CA LEU A 199 -6.24 7.86 -8.37
C LEU A 199 -6.96 9.20 -8.22
N ASP A 200 -7.79 9.55 -9.20
CA ASP A 200 -8.68 10.71 -9.13
C ASP A 200 -9.95 10.38 -8.32
N GLY A 201 -10.29 9.09 -8.17
CA GLY A 201 -11.46 8.65 -7.40
C GLY A 201 -11.58 7.14 -7.28
N ILE A 202 -12.69 6.74 -6.66
CA ILE A 202 -13.09 5.35 -6.48
C ILE A 202 -14.54 5.16 -6.94
N ALA A 203 -14.84 4.02 -7.56
CA ALA A 203 -16.20 3.62 -7.90
C ALA A 203 -16.63 2.45 -6.99
N VAL A 204 -17.79 2.59 -6.36
CA VAL A 204 -18.29 1.65 -5.36
C VAL A 204 -19.71 1.24 -5.70
N VAL A 205 -20.04 -0.03 -5.48
CA VAL A 205 -21.38 -0.60 -5.64
C VAL A 205 -21.89 -1.10 -4.29
N SER A 206 -21.47 -2.30 -3.90
CA SER A 206 -22.06 -3.06 -2.79
C SER A 206 -21.87 -2.43 -1.41
N ASP A 207 -20.75 -1.75 -1.17
CA ASP A 207 -20.47 -1.13 0.15
C ASP A 207 -21.45 0.05 0.44
N ILE A 208 -21.99 0.68 -0.61
CA ILE A 208 -22.99 1.73 -0.49
C ILE A 208 -24.40 1.16 -0.66
N VAL A 209 -24.69 0.51 -1.80
CA VAL A 209 -26.04 0.05 -2.15
C VAL A 209 -26.55 -1.03 -1.19
N GLY A 210 -25.66 -1.96 -0.78
CA GLY A 210 -25.97 -3.03 0.17
C GLY A 210 -25.98 -2.58 1.64
N SER A 211 -25.66 -1.31 1.93
CA SER A 211 -25.65 -0.79 3.29
C SER A 211 -27.07 -0.54 3.82
N LYS A 212 -27.28 -0.82 5.10
CA LYS A 212 -28.49 -0.38 5.83
C LYS A 212 -28.52 1.14 5.99
N ASP A 213 -27.38 1.80 6.01
CA ASP A 213 -27.22 3.25 6.06
C ASP A 213 -26.29 3.75 4.92
N PRO A 214 -26.81 3.99 3.70
CA PRO A 214 -26.04 4.48 2.57
C PRO A 214 -25.46 5.89 2.77
N LEU A 215 -26.06 6.70 3.64
CA LEU A 215 -25.55 8.03 3.97
C LEU A 215 -24.23 7.90 4.73
N ASP A 216 -24.20 7.11 5.79
CA ASP A 216 -22.98 6.88 6.58
C ASP A 216 -21.91 6.17 5.77
N ALA A 217 -22.27 5.12 5.01
CA ALA A 217 -21.35 4.40 4.14
C ALA A 217 -20.66 5.33 3.13
N SER A 218 -21.42 6.20 2.46
CA SER A 218 -20.89 7.16 1.50
C SER A 218 -20.01 8.21 2.16
N ARG A 219 -20.42 8.75 3.33
CA ARG A 219 -19.66 9.73 4.10
C ARG A 219 -18.31 9.15 4.51
N ARG A 220 -18.29 7.95 5.03
CA ARG A 220 -17.09 7.25 5.48
C ARG A 220 -16.08 7.06 4.35
N LEU A 221 -16.54 6.66 3.15
CA LEU A 221 -15.68 6.54 1.97
C LEU A 221 -15.13 7.90 1.52
N CYS A 222 -15.96 8.95 1.51
CA CYS A 222 -15.53 10.31 1.20
C CYS A 222 -14.47 10.81 2.19
N ASP A 223 -14.66 10.57 3.48
CA ASP A 223 -13.75 11.01 4.53
C ASP A 223 -12.38 10.34 4.37
N ILE A 224 -12.34 9.01 4.18
CA ILE A 224 -11.08 8.27 3.93
C ILE A 224 -10.37 8.81 2.69
N PHE A 225 -11.10 9.03 1.58
CA PHE A 225 -10.52 9.56 0.35
C PHE A 225 -9.94 10.98 0.56
N ARG A 226 -10.68 11.85 1.23
CA ARG A 226 -10.26 13.22 1.54
C ARG A 226 -9.01 13.22 2.42
N GLU A 227 -9.00 12.45 3.51
CA GLU A 227 -7.86 12.35 4.41
C GLU A 227 -6.60 11.80 3.70
N PHE A 228 -6.78 10.79 2.82
CA PHE A 228 -5.68 10.34 1.98
C PHE A 228 -5.13 11.44 1.08
N ARG A 229 -6.00 12.20 0.41
CA ARG A 229 -5.58 13.32 -0.46
C ARG A 229 -4.83 14.41 0.33
N ASN A 230 -5.27 14.70 1.54
CA ASN A 230 -4.61 15.66 2.43
C ASN A 230 -3.24 15.16 2.93
N ALA A 231 -3.06 13.85 3.02
CA ALA A 231 -1.81 13.23 3.46
C ALA A 231 -0.79 13.02 2.32
N LEU A 232 -1.20 13.22 1.05
CA LEU A 232 -0.25 13.17 -0.07
C LEU A 232 0.75 14.33 0.04
N PRO A 233 2.06 14.09 -0.23
CA PRO A 233 3.04 15.16 -0.25
C PRO A 233 2.61 16.25 -1.25
N THR A 234 2.41 17.47 -0.76
CA THR A 234 2.39 18.63 -1.65
C THR A 234 3.83 18.86 -2.10
N SER A 235 4.03 19.21 -3.36
CA SER A 235 5.35 19.41 -3.99
C SER A 235 6.28 20.42 -3.29
N VAL A 236 5.85 20.99 -2.18
CA VAL A 236 6.55 22.01 -1.38
C VAL A 236 6.68 21.60 0.09
N ALA A 237 6.25 20.37 0.47
CA ALA A 237 6.45 19.92 1.85
C ALA A 237 7.96 19.87 2.12
N SER A 238 8.41 20.74 3.03
CA SER A 238 9.76 20.79 3.57
C SER A 238 10.21 19.38 3.97
N HIS A 239 10.93 18.71 3.09
CA HIS A 239 11.72 17.57 3.50
C HIS A 239 12.75 18.13 4.50
N HIS A 240 12.62 17.77 5.78
CA HIS A 240 13.75 17.89 6.67
C HIS A 240 14.89 17.11 6.01
N PRO A 241 16.00 17.76 5.62
CA PRO A 241 17.07 17.03 4.98
C PRO A 241 17.59 16.01 6.00
N TYR A 242 17.42 14.74 5.70
CA TYR A 242 18.05 13.69 6.48
C TYR A 242 19.56 13.90 6.39
N THR A 243 20.18 14.23 7.51
CA THR A 243 21.64 14.27 7.64
C THR A 243 22.09 13.08 8.48
N PRO A 244 23.35 12.64 8.37
CA PRO A 244 23.87 11.60 9.24
C PRO A 244 23.67 11.90 10.73
N ASP A 245 23.86 13.16 11.14
CA ASP A 245 23.68 13.59 12.54
C ASP A 245 22.19 13.54 12.97
N TYR A 246 21.27 13.95 12.10
CA TYR A 246 19.83 13.82 12.37
C TYR A 246 19.43 12.36 12.56
N ILE A 247 19.92 11.47 11.70
CA ILE A 247 19.62 10.03 11.76
C ILE A 247 20.19 9.41 13.03
N LYS A 248 21.46 9.74 13.39
CA LYS A 248 22.08 9.29 14.64
C LYS A 248 21.29 9.75 15.87
N ALA A 249 20.92 11.02 15.92
CA ALA A 249 20.12 11.58 17.01
C ALA A 249 18.74 10.91 17.11
N SER A 250 18.09 10.67 15.97
CA SER A 250 16.80 9.98 15.91
C SER A 250 16.90 8.52 16.37
N ALA A 251 17.92 7.77 15.92
CA ALA A 251 18.15 6.39 16.34
C ALA A 251 18.42 6.29 17.85
N SER A 252 19.22 7.23 18.39
CA SER A 252 19.51 7.32 19.82
C SER A 252 18.25 7.55 20.64
N ARG A 253 17.41 8.51 20.25
CA ARG A 253 16.15 8.81 20.91
C ARG A 253 15.17 7.63 20.84
N LEU A 254 15.04 6.98 19.68
CA LEU A 254 14.18 5.80 19.54
C LEU A 254 14.60 4.66 20.47
N LEU A 255 15.91 4.46 20.71
CA LEU A 255 16.39 3.48 21.68
C LEU A 255 16.00 3.86 23.14
N GLU A 256 16.02 5.13 23.48
CA GLU A 256 15.56 5.61 24.78
C GLU A 256 14.03 5.44 24.92
N ASP A 257 13.28 5.81 23.88
CA ASP A 257 11.82 5.65 23.82
C ASP A 257 11.41 4.18 23.99
N LEU A 258 12.15 3.22 23.40
CA LEU A 258 11.87 1.78 23.55
C LEU A 258 11.82 1.34 25.00
N LYS A 259 12.75 1.81 25.84
CA LYS A 259 12.80 1.46 27.27
C LYS A 259 11.62 2.03 28.07
N LEU A 260 11.02 3.12 27.59
CA LEU A 260 9.86 3.74 28.21
C LEU A 260 8.54 3.12 27.72
N ILE A 261 8.44 2.83 26.43
CA ILE A 261 7.21 2.37 25.77
C ILE A 261 7.02 0.87 25.96
N ASN A 262 8.10 0.08 25.95
CA ASN A 262 8.09 -1.39 25.97
C ASN A 262 7.04 -1.98 25.00
N PRO A 263 7.15 -1.72 23.69
CA PRO A 263 6.11 -2.10 22.74
C PRO A 263 6.00 -3.61 22.59
N LEU A 264 4.77 -4.11 22.42
CA LEU A 264 4.53 -5.51 22.05
C LEU A 264 4.80 -5.68 20.54
N VAL A 265 5.74 -6.54 20.17
CA VAL A 265 6.11 -6.81 18.78
C VAL A 265 5.65 -8.20 18.37
N GLN A 266 4.67 -8.24 17.48
CA GLN A 266 4.19 -9.52 16.92
C GLN A 266 5.11 -9.98 15.80
N GLN A 267 5.46 -11.27 15.81
CA GLN A 267 6.36 -11.87 14.83
C GLN A 267 5.80 -13.19 14.31
N ILE A 268 5.23 -13.16 13.11
CA ILE A 268 4.92 -14.37 12.36
C ILE A 268 6.21 -14.75 11.64
N THR A 269 7.05 -15.54 12.30
CA THR A 269 8.41 -15.83 11.86
C THR A 269 8.65 -17.33 11.69
N ASN A 270 9.83 -17.69 11.25
CA ASN A 270 10.20 -19.07 11.01
C ASN A 270 10.73 -19.77 12.30
N ILE A 271 10.54 -21.07 12.35
CA ILE A 271 10.88 -21.90 13.53
C ILE A 271 12.38 -21.93 13.85
N VAL A 272 13.25 -21.68 12.87
CA VAL A 272 14.71 -21.74 13.04
C VAL A 272 15.20 -20.57 13.90
N VAL A 273 14.55 -19.40 13.80
CA VAL A 273 15.01 -18.16 14.44
C VAL A 273 14.06 -17.61 15.50
N ALA A 274 12.90 -18.23 15.71
CA ALA A 274 11.89 -17.72 16.63
C ALA A 274 12.44 -17.37 18.01
N ASN A 275 13.25 -18.26 18.61
CA ASN A 275 13.88 -18.03 19.90
C ASN A 275 14.89 -16.85 19.87
N GLN A 276 15.74 -16.81 18.85
CA GLN A 276 16.75 -15.73 18.71
C GLN A 276 16.07 -14.37 18.49
N SER A 277 15.00 -14.33 17.67
CA SER A 277 14.19 -13.13 17.44
C SER A 277 13.51 -12.65 18.73
N ALA A 278 12.96 -13.58 19.53
CA ALA A 278 12.37 -13.25 20.83
C ALA A 278 13.41 -12.66 21.79
N ASN A 279 14.60 -13.28 21.88
CA ASN A 279 15.69 -12.79 22.73
C ASN A 279 16.21 -11.42 22.27
N ALA A 280 16.35 -11.17 20.97
CA ALA A 280 16.73 -9.86 20.44
C ALA A 280 15.68 -8.80 20.76
N THR A 281 14.39 -9.13 20.68
CA THR A 281 13.30 -8.24 21.07
C THR A 281 13.39 -7.85 22.54
N LEU A 282 13.55 -8.83 23.43
CA LEU A 282 13.68 -8.61 24.87
C LEU A 282 14.95 -7.80 25.22
N ALA A 283 16.07 -8.10 24.56
CA ALA A 283 17.33 -7.39 24.77
C ALA A 283 17.21 -5.89 24.45
N LEU A 284 16.42 -5.53 23.44
CA LEU A 284 16.17 -4.13 23.08
C LEU A 284 15.12 -3.43 23.98
N GLY A 285 14.47 -4.15 24.91
CA GLY A 285 13.46 -3.58 25.81
C GLY A 285 12.04 -3.58 25.27
N ALA A 286 11.73 -4.44 24.29
CA ALA A 286 10.39 -4.69 23.76
C ALA A 286 9.89 -6.09 24.17
N SER A 287 8.59 -6.33 24.04
CA SER A 287 7.95 -7.61 24.38
C SER A 287 7.60 -8.40 23.13
N PRO A 288 8.10 -9.65 22.94
CA PRO A 288 7.76 -10.46 21.77
C PRO A 288 6.46 -11.23 21.95
N ILE A 289 5.68 -11.36 20.86
CA ILE A 289 4.59 -12.34 20.75
C ILE A 289 4.69 -13.07 19.40
N MET A 290 4.70 -14.41 19.45
CA MET A 290 4.93 -15.27 18.28
C MET A 290 3.62 -15.93 17.79
N ALA A 291 2.47 -15.29 18.04
CA ALA A 291 1.18 -15.76 17.59
C ALA A 291 1.04 -15.67 16.07
N SER A 292 0.51 -16.71 15.45
CA SER A 292 0.31 -16.82 14.00
C SER A 292 -1.08 -17.28 13.59
N ALA A 293 -1.96 -17.66 14.55
CA ALA A 293 -3.32 -18.11 14.28
C ALA A 293 -4.18 -16.96 13.72
N PRO A 294 -4.87 -17.14 12.58
CA PRO A 294 -5.68 -16.09 11.97
C PRO A 294 -6.74 -15.49 12.91
N GLU A 295 -7.28 -16.32 13.82
CA GLU A 295 -8.33 -15.97 14.76
C GLU A 295 -7.89 -14.94 15.82
N GLU A 296 -6.58 -14.83 16.09
CA GLU A 296 -6.02 -13.89 17.06
C GLU A 296 -5.66 -12.52 16.43
N MET A 297 -5.60 -12.43 15.10
CA MET A 297 -4.99 -11.29 14.41
C MET A 297 -5.75 -9.99 14.61
N GLU A 298 -7.07 -10.03 14.65
CA GLU A 298 -7.88 -8.84 14.89
C GLU A 298 -7.59 -8.25 16.26
N ASP A 299 -7.69 -9.07 17.31
CA ASP A 299 -7.47 -8.62 18.70
C ASP A 299 -6.03 -8.14 18.91
N LEU A 300 -5.04 -8.89 18.42
CA LEU A 300 -3.63 -8.54 18.55
C LEU A 300 -3.31 -7.21 17.86
N SER A 301 -3.91 -6.93 16.72
CA SER A 301 -3.66 -5.71 15.96
C SER A 301 -3.99 -4.42 16.72
N HIS A 302 -4.86 -4.48 17.72
CA HIS A 302 -5.17 -3.34 18.59
C HIS A 302 -4.05 -3.01 19.57
N VAL A 303 -3.35 -4.03 20.07
CA VAL A 303 -2.40 -3.89 21.18
C VAL A 303 -0.93 -3.91 20.76
N ILE A 304 -0.59 -4.50 19.61
CA ILE A 304 0.80 -4.54 19.13
C ILE A 304 1.31 -3.15 18.74
N GLY A 305 2.63 -2.97 18.88
CA GLY A 305 3.36 -1.81 18.35
C GLY A 305 3.73 -1.97 16.87
N SER A 306 4.05 -3.22 16.44
CA SER A 306 4.36 -3.56 15.05
C SER A 306 4.13 -5.05 14.78
N LEU A 307 4.05 -5.41 13.48
CA LEU A 307 3.99 -6.79 12.99
C LEU A 307 5.20 -7.08 12.09
N LEU A 308 5.93 -8.15 12.39
CA LEU A 308 6.93 -8.74 11.48
C LEU A 308 6.34 -9.98 10.81
N VAL A 309 6.40 -10.03 9.48
CA VAL A 309 6.10 -11.21 8.67
C VAL A 309 7.38 -11.69 7.99
N ASN A 310 7.85 -12.89 8.38
CA ASN A 310 9.10 -13.47 7.90
C ASN A 310 8.87 -14.81 7.20
N PHE A 311 9.41 -14.96 6.00
CA PHE A 311 9.18 -16.08 5.09
C PHE A 311 10.11 -17.29 5.30
N GLY A 312 10.93 -17.33 6.31
CA GLY A 312 11.83 -18.48 6.52
C GLY A 312 11.08 -19.81 6.48
N THR A 313 9.90 -19.88 7.11
CA THR A 313 8.94 -20.99 6.98
C THR A 313 7.54 -20.42 6.70
N ILE A 314 6.90 -20.80 5.58
CA ILE A 314 5.53 -20.36 5.27
C ILE A 314 4.58 -21.46 5.71
N LYS A 315 4.24 -21.53 7.00
CA LYS A 315 3.23 -22.47 7.54
C LYS A 315 1.86 -21.80 7.65
N ASP A 316 1.84 -20.57 8.15
CA ASP A 316 0.62 -19.87 8.56
C ASP A 316 0.34 -18.70 7.61
N LYS A 317 0.24 -18.99 6.28
CA LYS A 317 0.00 -17.96 5.27
C LYS A 317 -1.29 -17.18 5.56
N GLU A 318 -2.34 -17.84 6.02
CA GLU A 318 -3.60 -17.18 6.38
C GLU A 318 -3.40 -16.16 7.51
N GLY A 319 -2.68 -16.55 8.57
CA GLY A 319 -2.31 -15.63 9.66
C GLY A 319 -1.50 -14.43 9.16
N MET A 320 -0.58 -14.64 8.20
CA MET A 320 0.17 -13.54 7.57
C MET A 320 -0.74 -12.58 6.78
N LEU A 321 -1.74 -13.12 6.05
CA LEU A 321 -2.70 -12.31 5.28
C LEU A 321 -3.59 -11.49 6.21
N VAL A 322 -4.24 -12.16 7.18
CA VAL A 322 -5.17 -11.53 8.11
C VAL A 322 -4.44 -10.56 9.05
N GLY A 323 -3.28 -10.97 9.57
CA GLY A 323 -2.46 -10.14 10.47
C GLY A 323 -2.02 -8.82 9.83
N GLY A 324 -1.47 -8.87 8.61
CA GLY A 324 -1.08 -7.66 7.88
C GLY A 324 -2.27 -6.76 7.54
N HIS A 325 -3.43 -7.34 7.17
CA HIS A 325 -4.65 -6.60 6.93
C HIS A 325 -5.12 -5.82 8.18
N HIS A 326 -5.25 -6.50 9.32
CA HIS A 326 -5.67 -5.86 10.57
C HIS A 326 -4.62 -4.88 11.11
N ALA A 327 -3.32 -5.16 10.93
CA ALA A 327 -2.26 -4.21 11.26
C ALA A 327 -2.41 -2.90 10.46
N ASN A 328 -2.70 -2.98 9.16
CA ASN A 328 -2.97 -1.80 8.33
C ASN A 328 -4.24 -1.05 8.79
N LEU A 329 -5.33 -1.76 9.13
CA LEU A 329 -6.56 -1.13 9.65
C LEU A 329 -6.30 -0.35 10.94
N ASN A 330 -5.45 -0.88 11.82
CA ASN A 330 -5.07 -0.26 13.09
C ASN A 330 -3.80 0.59 13.00
N LYS A 331 -3.34 0.89 11.76
CA LYS A 331 -2.19 1.78 11.47
C LYS A 331 -0.90 1.37 12.17
N LYS A 332 -0.68 0.06 12.28
CA LYS A 332 0.54 -0.52 12.85
C LYS A 332 1.58 -0.75 11.77
N PRO A 333 2.87 -0.49 12.03
CA PRO A 333 3.94 -0.83 11.11
C PRO A 333 3.94 -2.33 10.78
N VAL A 334 4.04 -2.66 9.49
CA VAL A 334 4.21 -4.03 8.99
C VAL A 334 5.58 -4.14 8.36
N ILE A 335 6.43 -4.98 8.91
CA ILE A 335 7.75 -5.28 8.40
C ILE A 335 7.69 -6.61 7.66
N PHE A 336 8.12 -6.62 6.40
CA PHE A 336 8.13 -7.81 5.56
C PHE A 336 9.56 -8.26 5.27
N ASP A 337 9.89 -9.48 5.68
CA ASP A 337 11.18 -10.14 5.44
C ASP A 337 10.95 -11.38 4.56
N PRO A 338 10.98 -11.23 3.21
CA PRO A 338 10.65 -12.29 2.25
C PRO A 338 11.79 -13.30 2.07
N VAL A 339 12.28 -13.89 3.16
CA VAL A 339 13.39 -14.84 3.18
C VAL A 339 13.21 -15.91 2.10
N GLY A 340 14.19 -15.99 1.18
CA GLY A 340 14.21 -16.99 0.11
C GLY A 340 13.07 -16.85 -0.90
N VAL A 341 12.49 -15.67 -1.09
CA VAL A 341 11.37 -15.42 -2.05
C VAL A 341 11.72 -15.85 -3.47
N GLY A 342 12.97 -15.75 -3.88
CA GLY A 342 13.45 -16.18 -5.19
C GLY A 342 13.52 -17.71 -5.39
N ALA A 343 13.52 -18.50 -4.31
CA ALA A 343 13.81 -19.93 -4.34
C ALA A 343 12.74 -20.77 -5.06
N THR A 344 11.46 -20.43 -4.93
CA THR A 344 10.35 -21.20 -5.51
C THR A 344 9.24 -20.33 -6.06
N ARG A 345 8.46 -20.88 -7.01
CA ARG A 345 7.23 -20.22 -7.52
C ARG A 345 6.21 -19.97 -6.41
N PHE A 346 6.09 -20.91 -5.46
CA PHE A 346 5.19 -20.80 -4.32
C PHE A 346 5.52 -19.58 -3.46
N ARG A 347 6.81 -19.36 -3.12
CA ARG A 347 7.24 -18.21 -2.32
C ARG A 347 6.98 -16.89 -3.03
N ARG A 348 7.26 -16.81 -4.35
CA ARG A 348 6.96 -15.63 -5.16
C ARG A 348 5.47 -15.33 -5.18
N ALA A 349 4.63 -16.34 -5.42
CA ALA A 349 3.17 -16.18 -5.44
C ALA A 349 2.64 -15.73 -4.05
N ALA A 350 3.16 -16.31 -2.96
CA ALA A 350 2.79 -15.90 -1.62
C ALA A 350 3.19 -14.44 -1.33
N ALA A 351 4.38 -14.01 -1.73
CA ALA A 351 4.81 -12.62 -1.58
C ALA A 351 3.93 -11.65 -2.37
N ASP A 352 3.60 -12.00 -3.62
CA ASP A 352 2.68 -11.20 -4.44
C ASP A 352 1.29 -11.10 -3.81
N GLU A 353 0.74 -12.19 -3.26
CA GLU A 353 -0.55 -12.22 -2.59
C GLU A 353 -0.56 -11.34 -1.34
N LEU A 354 0.46 -11.46 -0.48
CA LEU A 354 0.59 -10.65 0.73
C LEU A 354 0.68 -9.16 0.41
N LEU A 355 1.62 -8.77 -0.46
CA LEU A 355 1.83 -7.36 -0.83
C LEU A 355 0.66 -6.76 -1.63
N ASN A 356 -0.20 -7.57 -2.23
CA ASN A 356 -1.46 -7.10 -2.81
C ASN A 356 -2.55 -6.93 -1.75
N THR A 357 -2.52 -7.71 -0.65
CA THR A 357 -3.51 -7.66 0.42
C THR A 357 -3.26 -6.49 1.39
N TRP A 358 -2.02 -6.31 1.83
CA TRP A 358 -1.65 -5.27 2.80
C TRP A 358 -0.40 -4.48 2.37
N GLN A 359 -0.20 -3.32 2.96
CA GLN A 359 0.95 -2.44 2.73
C GLN A 359 2.04 -2.74 3.75
N ALA A 360 3.22 -3.12 3.28
CA ALA A 360 4.42 -3.09 4.11
C ALA A 360 4.81 -1.64 4.44
N SER A 361 5.26 -1.40 5.65
CA SER A 361 5.94 -0.15 6.04
C SER A 361 7.42 -0.23 5.73
N VAL A 362 7.99 -1.43 5.90
CA VAL A 362 9.38 -1.75 5.57
C VAL A 362 9.44 -3.12 4.89
N ILE A 363 10.15 -3.21 3.77
CA ILE A 363 10.57 -4.48 3.16
C ILE A 363 12.07 -4.63 3.38
N LYS A 364 12.49 -5.75 4.00
CA LYS A 364 13.89 -6.04 4.27
C LYS A 364 14.28 -7.34 3.59
N GLY A 365 15.41 -7.36 2.91
CA GLY A 365 15.97 -8.58 2.30
C GLY A 365 17.42 -8.39 1.89
N ASN A 366 18.09 -9.49 1.51
CA ASN A 366 19.38 -9.39 0.86
C ASN A 366 19.22 -9.02 -0.63
N ALA A 367 20.32 -8.77 -1.33
CA ALA A 367 20.30 -8.36 -2.74
C ALA A 367 19.54 -9.36 -3.64
N GLY A 368 19.72 -10.67 -3.43
CA GLY A 368 19.05 -11.71 -4.21
C GLY A 368 17.55 -11.79 -3.94
N GLU A 369 17.12 -11.62 -2.69
CA GLU A 369 15.71 -11.59 -2.30
C GLU A 369 14.98 -10.38 -2.89
N LEU A 370 15.59 -9.20 -2.77
CA LEU A 370 15.00 -7.97 -3.31
C LEU A 370 14.99 -7.95 -4.84
N ALA A 371 16.02 -8.49 -5.50
CA ALA A 371 16.03 -8.68 -6.95
C ALA A 371 14.88 -9.59 -7.41
N ALA A 372 14.67 -10.72 -6.71
CA ALA A 372 13.58 -11.63 -7.01
C ALA A 372 12.20 -11.00 -6.80
N LEU A 373 12.04 -10.18 -5.76
CA LEU A 373 10.82 -9.43 -5.49
C LEU A 373 10.54 -8.37 -6.57
N ALA A 374 11.59 -7.66 -7.00
CA ALA A 374 11.54 -6.66 -8.07
C ALA A 374 11.42 -7.27 -9.48
N LYS A 375 11.49 -8.60 -9.61
CA LYS A 375 11.56 -9.32 -10.90
C LYS A 375 12.75 -8.81 -11.76
N SER A 376 13.87 -8.47 -11.09
CA SER A 376 15.11 -8.02 -11.73
C SER A 376 16.04 -9.19 -12.02
N ASP A 377 16.65 -9.20 -13.19
CA ASP A 377 17.63 -10.22 -13.61
C ASP A 377 19.08 -9.84 -13.24
N GLU A 378 19.33 -8.66 -12.66
CA GLU A 378 20.67 -8.16 -12.33
C GLU A 378 21.39 -9.01 -11.28
N VAL A 379 20.65 -9.54 -10.31
CA VAL A 379 21.18 -10.36 -9.21
C VAL A 379 20.38 -11.64 -9.09
N LYS A 380 21.06 -12.78 -8.97
CA LYS A 380 20.42 -14.09 -8.79
C LYS A 380 20.48 -14.53 -7.33
N ALA A 381 19.38 -15.07 -6.83
CA ALA A 381 19.32 -15.73 -5.53
C ALA A 381 19.76 -17.20 -5.65
N LYS A 382 20.49 -17.69 -4.62
CA LYS A 382 20.79 -19.11 -4.43
C LYS A 382 20.27 -19.54 -3.07
N GLY A 383 19.05 -20.08 -3.03
CA GLY A 383 18.38 -20.40 -1.79
C GLY A 383 18.04 -19.12 -1.00
N VAL A 384 18.64 -18.95 0.16
CA VAL A 384 18.50 -17.77 1.04
C VAL A 384 19.62 -16.74 0.86
N ASP A 385 20.64 -17.05 0.04
CA ASP A 385 21.81 -16.20 -0.19
C ASP A 385 21.76 -15.56 -1.59
N SER A 386 22.46 -14.44 -1.77
CA SER A 386 22.69 -13.82 -3.07
C SER A 386 23.97 -14.35 -3.71
N VAL A 387 23.98 -14.50 -5.04
CA VAL A 387 25.17 -14.92 -5.83
C VAL A 387 25.58 -13.81 -6.75
N GLY A 388 26.86 -13.49 -6.78
CA GLY A 388 27.44 -12.46 -7.64
C GLY A 388 27.97 -11.24 -6.87
N THR A 389 28.37 -10.20 -7.61
CA THR A 389 28.97 -8.97 -7.06
C THR A 389 27.93 -7.97 -6.52
N GLY A 390 26.65 -8.33 -6.51
CA GLY A 390 25.55 -7.43 -6.13
C GLY A 390 25.10 -6.54 -7.30
N PHE A 391 24.31 -5.51 -6.98
CA PHE A 391 23.86 -4.51 -7.96
C PHE A 391 25.00 -3.57 -8.36
N ALA A 392 25.00 -3.10 -9.62
CA ALA A 392 25.95 -2.09 -10.08
C ALA A 392 25.77 -0.76 -9.32
N ASP A 393 24.51 -0.39 -9.03
CA ASP A 393 24.14 0.76 -8.22
C ASP A 393 23.10 0.36 -7.17
N PRO A 394 23.55 -0.12 -5.99
CA PRO A 394 22.65 -0.56 -4.93
C PRO A 394 21.72 0.54 -4.41
N GLY A 395 22.23 1.77 -4.30
CA GLY A 395 21.46 2.92 -3.83
C GLY A 395 20.30 3.25 -4.75
N ARG A 396 20.55 3.28 -6.06
CA ARG A 396 19.51 3.49 -7.06
C ARG A 396 18.47 2.35 -7.05
N PHE A 397 18.93 1.10 -6.90
CA PHE A 397 18.02 -0.04 -6.86
C PHE A 397 17.06 0.03 -5.67
N VAL A 398 17.56 0.23 -4.43
CA VAL A 398 16.68 0.33 -3.25
C VAL A 398 15.74 1.53 -3.34
N LYS A 399 16.20 2.66 -3.88
CA LYS A 399 15.37 3.85 -4.12
C LYS A 399 14.21 3.54 -5.06
N GLN A 400 14.51 2.89 -6.20
CA GLN A 400 13.48 2.54 -7.19
C GLN A 400 12.47 1.52 -6.62
N LEU A 401 12.94 0.51 -5.90
CA LEU A 401 12.07 -0.49 -5.28
C LEU A 401 11.19 0.15 -4.20
N ALA A 402 11.73 1.06 -3.37
CA ALA A 402 10.97 1.79 -2.37
C ALA A 402 9.85 2.66 -3.00
N LEU A 403 10.12 3.31 -4.13
CA LEU A 403 9.10 4.02 -4.91
C LEU A 403 8.01 3.08 -5.44
N THR A 404 8.41 1.92 -5.95
CA THR A 404 7.48 0.93 -6.53
C THR A 404 6.58 0.31 -5.45
N GLU A 405 7.17 -0.12 -4.33
CA GLU A 405 6.46 -0.78 -3.22
C GLU A 405 5.83 0.22 -2.23
N ARG A 406 6.16 1.51 -2.36
CA ARG A 406 5.63 2.59 -1.52
C ARG A 406 5.89 2.40 -0.03
N CYS A 407 7.11 1.96 0.29
CA CYS A 407 7.57 1.70 1.65
C CYS A 407 9.07 1.91 1.77
N VAL A 408 9.60 1.82 2.98
CA VAL A 408 11.05 1.77 3.18
C VAL A 408 11.57 0.41 2.71
N VAL A 409 12.67 0.41 1.97
CA VAL A 409 13.39 -0.80 1.56
C VAL A 409 14.73 -0.86 2.25
N VAL A 410 15.02 -1.99 2.89
CA VAL A 410 16.29 -2.29 3.58
C VAL A 410 16.95 -3.44 2.83
N MET A 411 18.06 -3.17 2.16
CA MET A 411 18.91 -4.18 1.54
C MET A 411 20.11 -4.46 2.44
N THR A 412 20.16 -5.68 3.00
CA THR A 412 21.24 -6.11 3.87
C THR A 412 22.36 -6.78 3.10
N GLY A 413 23.62 -6.53 3.57
CA GLY A 413 24.82 -7.09 2.95
C GLY A 413 26.10 -6.72 3.72
N PRO A 414 27.27 -6.79 3.09
CA PRO A 414 28.50 -6.24 3.65
C PRO A 414 28.43 -4.73 3.90
N THR A 415 27.65 -4.03 3.12
CA THR A 415 27.16 -2.66 3.27
C THR A 415 25.66 -2.71 3.18
N ASP A 416 24.94 -2.08 4.11
CA ASP A 416 23.48 -2.02 4.09
C ASP A 416 23.01 -0.75 3.40
N TRP A 417 21.96 -0.88 2.57
CA TRP A 417 21.37 0.23 1.82
C TRP A 417 19.90 0.36 2.16
N ILE A 418 19.47 1.56 2.52
CA ILE A 418 18.11 1.81 2.98
C ILE A 418 17.54 3.03 2.24
N SER A 419 16.28 2.94 1.78
CA SER A 419 15.62 4.06 1.12
C SER A 419 14.12 4.07 1.38
N ASP A 420 13.54 5.28 1.45
CA ASP A 420 12.10 5.55 1.44
C ASP A 420 11.57 5.93 0.03
N GLY A 421 12.43 5.84 -0.99
CA GLY A 421 12.15 6.27 -2.36
C GLY A 421 12.61 7.71 -2.65
N VAL A 422 12.97 8.48 -1.64
CA VAL A 422 13.49 9.85 -1.77
C VAL A 422 14.95 9.90 -1.30
N THR A 423 15.15 9.54 -0.04
CA THR A 423 16.46 9.51 0.62
C THR A 423 17.09 8.12 0.47
N VAL A 424 18.40 8.07 0.29
CA VAL A 424 19.18 6.83 0.33
C VAL A 424 20.20 6.94 1.47
N VAL A 425 20.19 5.95 2.35
CA VAL A 425 21.12 5.83 3.47
C VAL A 425 21.99 4.60 3.27
N ARG A 426 23.29 4.78 3.38
CA ARG A 426 24.30 3.72 3.39
C ARG A 426 24.83 3.54 4.80
N LEU A 427 24.94 2.28 5.24
CA LEU A 427 25.51 1.90 6.54
C LEU A 427 26.67 0.93 6.34
N ASP A 428 27.80 1.23 6.97
CA ASP A 428 29.03 0.42 6.91
C ASP A 428 29.37 -0.23 8.27
N ASN A 429 28.37 -0.44 9.11
CA ASN A 429 28.49 -1.19 10.36
C ASN A 429 28.26 -2.68 10.13
N GLY A 430 28.86 -3.49 11.00
CA GLY A 430 28.64 -4.93 11.01
C GLY A 430 29.94 -5.73 11.13
N ASN A 431 29.79 -7.01 11.44
CA ASN A 431 30.92 -7.93 11.55
C ASN A 431 30.67 -9.19 10.73
N LYS A 432 31.73 -9.73 10.12
CA LYS A 432 31.64 -10.93 9.26
C LYS A 432 31.06 -12.16 9.98
N LEU A 433 31.20 -12.27 11.29
CA LEU A 433 30.60 -13.37 12.06
C LEU A 433 29.09 -13.43 11.99
N LEU A 434 28.42 -12.33 11.58
CA LEU A 434 26.98 -12.36 11.29
C LEU A 434 26.62 -13.32 10.14
N ALA A 435 27.51 -13.50 9.17
CA ALA A 435 27.31 -14.44 8.06
C ALA A 435 27.50 -15.91 8.49
N ASP A 436 28.21 -16.14 9.60
CA ASP A 436 28.55 -17.48 10.08
C ASP A 436 27.57 -18.00 11.16
N ILE A 437 26.54 -17.23 11.52
CA ILE A 437 25.45 -17.66 12.41
C ILE A 437 24.13 -17.67 11.67
N THR A 438 23.30 -18.70 11.95
CA THR A 438 21.97 -18.77 11.32
C THR A 438 21.04 -17.68 11.87
N GLY A 439 20.24 -17.09 11.00
CA GLY A 439 19.16 -16.18 11.39
C GLY A 439 19.56 -14.73 11.69
N SER A 440 20.83 -14.34 11.50
CA SER A 440 21.27 -12.95 11.66
C SER A 440 20.44 -11.96 10.84
N GLY A 441 20.16 -12.30 9.58
CA GLY A 441 19.28 -11.51 8.72
C GLY A 441 17.85 -11.38 9.27
N CYS A 442 17.29 -12.45 9.84
CA CYS A 442 15.98 -12.42 10.48
C CYS A 442 16.00 -11.56 11.77
N MET A 443 17.09 -11.61 12.53
CA MET A 443 17.29 -10.74 13.71
C MET A 443 17.33 -9.25 13.31
N VAL A 444 17.93 -8.90 12.14
CA VAL A 444 17.81 -7.52 11.60
C VAL A 444 16.35 -7.15 11.40
N GLY A 445 15.55 -8.03 10.76
CA GLY A 445 14.11 -7.79 10.58
C GLY A 445 13.39 -7.57 11.91
N THR A 446 13.74 -8.35 12.95
CA THR A 446 13.23 -8.17 14.31
C THR A 446 13.60 -6.81 14.89
N CYS A 447 14.88 -6.40 14.83
CA CYS A 447 15.32 -5.10 15.32
C CYS A 447 14.61 -3.95 14.59
N VAL A 448 14.44 -4.06 13.26
CA VAL A 448 13.68 -3.09 12.47
C VAL A 448 12.23 -3.00 12.96
N ALA A 449 11.57 -4.14 13.25
CA ALA A 449 10.20 -4.15 13.75
C ALA A 449 10.09 -3.46 15.12
N VAL A 450 11.06 -3.72 16.02
CA VAL A 450 11.13 -3.09 17.34
C VAL A 450 11.26 -1.56 17.24
N PHE A 451 12.20 -1.07 16.43
CA PHE A 451 12.41 0.37 16.27
C PHE A 451 11.29 1.07 15.49
N CYS A 452 10.67 0.41 14.51
CA CYS A 452 9.49 0.94 13.84
C CYS A 452 8.28 1.03 14.77
N ALA A 453 8.13 0.09 15.73
CA ALA A 453 7.12 0.18 16.79
C ALA A 453 7.34 1.42 17.67
N ALA A 454 8.58 1.71 18.06
CA ALA A 454 8.91 2.92 18.79
C ALA A 454 8.61 4.17 17.98
N ALA A 455 9.05 4.24 16.72
CA ALA A 455 8.82 5.38 15.83
C ALA A 455 7.31 5.66 15.63
N ALA A 456 6.49 4.62 15.52
CA ALA A 456 5.04 4.76 15.39
C ALA A 456 4.39 5.23 16.70
N SER A 457 4.86 4.73 17.84
CA SER A 457 4.33 5.06 19.17
C SER A 457 4.69 6.48 19.61
N SER A 458 5.90 6.94 19.28
CA SER A 458 6.41 8.28 19.60
C SER A 458 5.94 9.36 18.62
N ALA A 459 5.15 9.00 17.59
CA ALA A 459 4.70 9.96 16.58
C ALA A 459 3.77 11.03 17.19
N VAL A 460 4.18 12.29 17.14
CA VAL A 460 3.43 13.44 17.64
C VAL A 460 2.16 13.69 16.81
N GLN A 461 2.23 13.46 15.50
CA GLN A 461 1.10 13.64 14.59
C GLN A 461 0.66 12.29 13.99
N ARG A 462 -0.64 12.01 14.14
CA ARG A 462 -1.29 10.88 13.48
C ARG A 462 -2.16 11.41 12.35
N PHE A 463 -1.86 11.00 11.13
CA PHE A 463 -2.63 11.37 9.95
C PHE A 463 -3.61 10.25 9.59
N GLU A 464 -4.91 10.56 9.58
CA GLU A 464 -5.94 9.57 9.24
C GLU A 464 -5.80 9.01 7.81
N GLY A 465 -5.27 9.81 6.89
CA GLY A 465 -4.97 9.40 5.51
C GLY A 465 -3.71 8.56 5.30
N LYS A 466 -2.97 8.21 6.37
CA LYS A 466 -1.78 7.33 6.30
C LYS A 466 -2.05 5.97 6.90
N LEU A 467 -1.39 4.93 6.37
CA LEU A 467 -1.44 3.56 6.90
C LEU A 467 -0.53 3.33 8.10
N VAL A 468 0.44 4.21 8.33
CA VAL A 468 1.35 4.17 9.46
C VAL A 468 1.76 5.60 9.84
N SER A 469 1.96 5.84 11.13
CA SER A 469 2.52 7.09 11.66
C SER A 469 3.98 6.91 12.04
N GLY A 470 4.73 8.01 12.19
CA GLY A 470 6.14 8.00 12.57
C GLY A 470 7.11 7.90 11.39
N ASP A 471 8.37 8.08 11.71
CA ASP A 471 9.48 8.05 10.74
C ASP A 471 9.98 6.62 10.55
N MET A 472 9.44 5.93 9.55
CA MET A 472 9.82 4.54 9.26
C MET A 472 11.23 4.42 8.69
N LEU A 473 11.78 5.47 8.04
CA LEU A 473 13.17 5.47 7.57
C LEU A 473 14.12 5.48 8.76
N CYS A 474 13.95 6.41 9.70
CA CYS A 474 14.76 6.43 10.92
C CYS A 474 14.56 5.17 11.77
N GLY A 475 13.34 4.63 11.87
CA GLY A 475 13.07 3.36 12.55
C GLY A 475 13.82 2.19 11.93
N ALA A 476 13.80 2.07 10.60
CA ALA A 476 14.51 1.01 9.88
C ALA A 476 16.02 1.13 10.03
N VAL A 477 16.59 2.34 9.86
CA VAL A 477 18.02 2.60 10.04
C VAL A 477 18.46 2.28 11.47
N ALA A 478 17.70 2.71 12.47
CA ALA A 478 18.00 2.44 13.88
C ALA A 478 18.00 0.93 14.19
N GLY A 479 17.04 0.18 13.63
CA GLY A 479 16.99 -1.27 13.79
C GLY A 479 18.19 -1.99 13.17
N VAL A 480 18.64 -1.59 11.98
CA VAL A 480 19.85 -2.13 11.35
C VAL A 480 21.08 -1.79 12.18
N LEU A 481 21.26 -0.52 12.56
CA LEU A 481 22.38 -0.07 13.38
C LEU A 481 22.47 -0.78 14.74
N ALA A 482 21.34 -1.06 15.38
CA ALA A 482 21.32 -1.74 16.67
C ALA A 482 21.99 -3.11 16.58
N LEU A 483 21.65 -3.95 15.59
CA LEU A 483 22.26 -5.26 15.44
C LEU A 483 23.71 -5.18 14.94
N THR A 484 23.98 -4.30 13.96
CA THR A 484 25.30 -4.23 13.34
C THR A 484 26.35 -3.63 14.27
N ILE A 485 26.02 -2.60 15.07
CA ILE A 485 26.91 -2.07 16.13
C ILE A 485 27.11 -3.12 17.22
N ALA A 486 26.04 -3.76 17.71
CA ALA A 486 26.16 -4.84 18.69
C ALA A 486 27.07 -5.96 18.20
N SER A 487 27.03 -6.28 16.89
CA SER A 487 27.89 -7.30 16.30
C SER A 487 29.41 -6.91 16.31
N GLU A 488 29.71 -5.64 16.03
CA GLU A 488 31.10 -5.13 16.12
C GLU A 488 31.61 -5.20 17.57
N LEU A 489 30.78 -4.76 18.51
CA LEU A 489 31.12 -4.78 19.94
C LEU A 489 31.27 -6.22 20.47
N ALA A 490 30.38 -7.12 20.12
CA ALA A 490 30.46 -8.53 20.48
C ALA A 490 31.72 -9.20 19.93
N ALA A 491 32.04 -8.97 18.66
CA ALA A 491 33.24 -9.55 18.05
C ALA A 491 34.57 -9.02 18.65
N ALA A 492 34.56 -7.82 19.21
CA ALA A 492 35.71 -7.21 19.87
C ALA A 492 35.97 -7.75 21.30
N ARG A 493 35.03 -8.52 21.88
CA ARG A 493 35.18 -9.08 23.24
C ARG A 493 36.23 -10.17 23.27
N SER A 494 37.04 -10.20 24.32
CA SER A 494 38.10 -11.19 24.52
C SER A 494 37.57 -12.61 24.79
N ASP A 495 36.33 -12.75 25.24
CA ASP A 495 35.68 -14.02 25.51
C ASP A 495 34.99 -14.64 24.27
N VAL A 496 34.90 -13.91 23.14
CA VAL A 496 34.36 -14.42 21.87
C VAL A 496 35.46 -15.16 21.10
N ARG A 497 35.28 -16.50 20.96
CA ARG A 497 36.26 -17.38 20.31
C ARG A 497 35.78 -17.96 18.98
N GLY A 498 34.51 -17.72 18.60
CA GLY A 498 33.88 -18.23 17.41
C GLY A 498 32.38 -18.05 17.47
N THR A 499 31.64 -18.65 16.53
CA THR A 499 30.19 -18.48 16.39
C THR A 499 29.41 -18.89 17.63
N GLY A 500 29.84 -19.93 18.35
CA GLY A 500 29.18 -20.42 19.56
C GLY A 500 29.23 -19.45 20.74
N THR A 501 30.29 -18.63 20.86
CA THR A 501 30.41 -17.56 21.88
C THR A 501 29.96 -16.21 21.35
N PHE A 502 29.98 -16.00 20.03
CA PHE A 502 29.53 -14.75 19.40
C PHE A 502 28.03 -14.50 19.55
N LEU A 503 27.16 -15.51 19.34
CA LEU A 503 25.72 -15.32 19.42
C LEU A 503 25.22 -14.87 20.81
N PRO A 504 25.64 -15.49 21.94
CA PRO A 504 25.35 -14.96 23.29
C PRO A 504 25.90 -13.54 23.50
N ALA A 505 27.13 -13.28 23.07
CA ALA A 505 27.75 -11.96 23.19
C ALA A 505 26.98 -10.90 22.36
N LEU A 506 26.45 -11.26 21.21
CA LEU A 506 25.59 -10.38 20.38
C LEU A 506 24.32 -9.97 21.14
N ILE A 507 23.65 -10.92 21.81
CA ILE A 507 22.47 -10.62 22.64
C ILE A 507 22.84 -9.73 23.82
N ASP A 508 24.00 -9.99 24.50
CA ASP A 508 24.50 -9.14 25.58
C ASP A 508 24.75 -7.70 25.10
N GLU A 509 25.37 -7.52 23.92
CA GLU A 509 25.66 -6.18 23.40
C GLU A 509 24.40 -5.45 22.89
N LEU A 510 23.37 -6.18 22.41
CA LEU A 510 22.05 -5.61 22.15
C LEU A 510 21.41 -5.09 23.46
N TYR A 511 21.45 -5.89 24.52
CA TYR A 511 20.94 -5.50 25.85
C TYR A 511 21.68 -4.28 26.42
N ASN A 512 23.00 -4.24 26.26
CA ASN A 512 23.87 -3.17 26.74
C ASN A 512 24.00 -2.00 25.73
N LEU A 513 23.20 -1.97 24.68
CA LEU A 513 23.23 -0.85 23.72
C LEU A 513 22.68 0.42 24.36
N THR A 514 23.38 1.53 24.13
CA THR A 514 23.01 2.85 24.65
C THR A 514 22.99 3.89 23.54
N ALA A 515 22.29 5.00 23.76
CA ALA A 515 22.30 6.14 22.85
C ALA A 515 23.73 6.65 22.56
N ALA A 516 24.59 6.68 23.58
CA ALA A 516 26.02 7.05 23.43
C ALA A 516 26.76 6.09 22.49
N LYS A 517 26.55 4.76 22.60
CA LYS A 517 27.13 3.78 21.68
C LYS A 517 26.67 4.00 20.25
N ILE A 518 25.37 4.29 20.01
CA ILE A 518 24.87 4.60 18.66
C ILE A 518 25.58 5.85 18.11
N GLN A 519 25.65 6.93 18.90
CA GLN A 519 26.34 8.16 18.48
C GLN A 519 27.81 7.93 18.13
N GLN A 520 28.49 7.12 18.91
CA GLN A 520 29.92 6.85 18.76
C GLN A 520 30.24 5.94 17.57
N TYR A 521 29.46 4.87 17.38
CA TYR A 521 29.83 3.78 16.46
C TYR A 521 29.07 3.80 15.13
N ALA A 522 27.99 4.55 15.00
CA ALA A 522 27.22 4.56 13.76
C ALA A 522 27.99 5.17 12.58
N LYS A 523 28.12 4.37 11.51
CA LYS A 523 28.77 4.73 10.24
C LYS A 523 27.69 4.95 9.19
N ILE A 524 27.24 6.19 9.05
CA ILE A 524 26.11 6.58 8.21
C ILE A 524 26.59 7.52 7.12
N GLU A 525 26.18 7.23 5.89
CA GLU A 525 26.28 8.15 4.74
C GLU A 525 24.89 8.35 4.14
N VAL A 526 24.52 9.59 3.87
CA VAL A 526 23.32 9.93 3.10
C VAL A 526 23.75 10.21 1.67
N VAL A 527 23.32 9.35 0.76
CA VAL A 527 23.68 9.40 -0.66
C VAL A 527 22.61 10.20 -1.40
N GLY A 528 23.01 11.24 -2.11
CA GLY A 528 22.13 12.21 -2.77
C GLY A 528 21.35 11.70 -3.99
#